data_95aab685db79cbd2c0c91d863203dac5
#
_entry.id   95aab685db79cbd2c0c91d863203dac5
#
_cell.length_a   1.000
_cell.length_b   1.000
_cell.length_c   1.000
_cell.angle_alpha   90.00
_cell.angle_beta   90.00
_cell.angle_gamma   90.00
#
_symmetry.space_group_name_H-M   'P 1'
#
loop_
_entity.id
_entity.type
_entity.pdbx_description
1 polymer ?
#
loop_
_entity_poly.entity_id
_entity_poly.type
_entity_poly.pdbx_seq_one_letter_code
_entity_poly.pdbx_strand_id
1 'polypeptide(L)'
;MQDLIDGGIPFKESELNNIGNNVNKNYETGTYNVKINDNVSMQFQFINITDSNITESEALLSYVRWYALHVPQSDYDESRNAEFSENISSAAKDVCFSFPLTLTKEQLLENNNNATEFNDNFNSVEYKIDSEVYMGDSGYSFEFNKDTDQLKEISISWLP
;
A
#
# COMPACT_ATOMS: atom_id res chain seq x y z
N MET A 1 9.59 11.86 4.36
CA MET A 1 9.97 10.66 5.15
C MET A 1 10.14 10.98 6.64
N GLN A 2 10.77 12.09 7.03
CA GLN A 2 10.99 12.43 8.43
C GLN A 2 9.72 12.41 9.30
N ASP A 3 8.60 12.91 8.79
CA ASP A 3 7.32 12.93 9.53
C ASP A 3 6.80 11.54 9.91
N LEU A 4 7.08 10.52 9.07
CA LEU A 4 6.70 9.12 9.36
C LEU A 4 7.60 8.53 10.46
N ILE A 5 8.89 8.89 10.46
CA ILE A 5 9.84 8.48 11.52
C ILE A 5 9.43 9.11 12.85
N ASP A 6 9.15 10.40 12.85
CA ASP A 6 8.72 11.16 14.03
C ASP A 6 7.35 10.69 14.53
N GLY A 7 6.50 10.22 13.62
CA GLY A 7 5.21 9.59 13.90
C GLY A 7 5.31 8.17 14.46
N GLY A 8 6.52 7.59 14.52
CA GLY A 8 6.77 6.29 15.14
C GLY A 8 6.59 5.09 14.21
N ILE A 9 6.59 5.28 12.89
CA ILE A 9 6.61 4.16 11.94
C ILE A 9 7.91 3.35 12.15
N PRO A 10 7.83 2.02 12.39
CA PRO A 10 8.97 1.21 12.81
C PRO A 10 9.87 0.79 11.62
N PHE A 11 10.50 1.76 10.97
CA PHE A 11 11.51 1.49 9.95
C PHE A 11 12.69 0.71 10.54
N LYS A 12 13.30 -0.15 9.75
CA LYS A 12 14.50 -0.87 10.14
C LYS A 12 15.69 0.09 10.27
N GLU A 13 16.60 -0.20 11.19
CA GLU A 13 17.83 0.60 11.36
C GLU A 13 18.63 0.70 10.05
N SER A 14 18.70 -0.37 9.25
CA SER A 14 19.37 -0.36 7.95
C SER A 14 18.73 0.60 6.94
N GLU A 15 17.42 0.82 7.04
CA GLU A 15 16.67 1.76 6.20
C GLU A 15 16.89 3.19 6.69
N LEU A 16 16.90 3.40 8.01
CA LEU A 16 17.17 4.70 8.60
C LEU A 16 18.59 5.22 8.28
N ASN A 17 19.54 4.35 8.02
CA ASN A 17 20.88 4.76 7.58
C ASN A 17 20.90 5.40 6.20
N ASN A 18 19.86 5.23 5.40
CA ASN A 18 19.73 5.78 4.05
C ASN A 18 19.07 7.16 3.99
N ILE A 19 18.46 7.65 5.08
CA ILE A 19 17.69 8.91 5.09
C ILE A 19 18.51 10.15 4.68
N GLY A 20 19.84 10.09 4.81
CA GLY A 20 20.77 11.12 4.35
C GLY A 20 21.20 10.99 2.89
N ASN A 21 20.82 9.95 2.18
CA ASN A 21 21.15 9.78 0.77
C ASN A 21 20.45 10.82 -0.10
N ASN A 22 21.09 11.17 -1.22
CA ASN A 22 20.52 12.10 -2.18
C ASN A 22 19.42 11.43 -3.03
N VAL A 23 18.32 12.15 -3.16
CA VAL A 23 17.27 11.86 -4.16
C VAL A 23 17.35 12.95 -5.23
N ASN A 24 17.63 12.54 -6.45
CA ASN A 24 17.72 13.46 -7.57
C ASN A 24 16.35 14.10 -7.85
N LYS A 25 16.35 15.28 -8.47
CA LYS A 25 15.13 15.93 -8.96
C LYS A 25 14.30 14.96 -9.80
N ASN A 26 12.99 14.88 -9.52
CA ASN A 26 12.01 14.03 -10.20
C ASN A 26 12.26 12.51 -10.09
N TYR A 27 13.03 12.08 -9.09
CA TYR A 27 13.25 10.66 -8.84
C TYR A 27 12.58 10.23 -7.54
N GLU A 28 12.17 8.98 -7.54
CA GLU A 28 11.70 8.29 -6.35
C GLU A 28 12.85 7.61 -5.61
N THR A 29 12.63 7.39 -4.32
CA THR A 29 13.51 6.53 -3.50
C THR A 29 13.30 5.05 -3.85
N GLY A 30 14.15 4.20 -3.30
CA GLY A 30 13.84 2.78 -3.18
C GLY A 30 12.60 2.53 -2.30
N THR A 31 12.12 1.28 -2.31
CA THR A 31 10.98 0.85 -1.49
C THR A 31 11.43 0.54 -0.07
N TYR A 32 10.78 1.15 0.90
CA TYR A 32 10.93 0.87 2.33
C TYR A 32 9.87 -0.15 2.77
N ASN A 33 10.31 -1.21 3.45
CA ASN A 33 9.43 -2.30 3.89
C ASN A 33 9.32 -2.31 5.41
N VAL A 34 8.15 -2.04 5.92
CA VAL A 34 7.86 -2.01 7.35
C VAL A 34 6.97 -3.18 7.73
N LYS A 35 7.46 -4.05 8.59
CA LYS A 35 6.66 -5.12 9.18
C LYS A 35 5.83 -4.55 10.33
N ILE A 36 4.52 -4.53 10.18
CA ILE A 36 3.61 -4.06 11.23
C ILE A 36 3.41 -5.15 12.30
N ASN A 37 3.15 -6.38 11.85
CA ASN A 37 3.07 -7.57 12.70
C ASN A 37 3.41 -8.82 11.87
N ASP A 38 3.20 -10.01 12.40
CA ASP A 38 3.54 -11.25 11.70
C ASP A 38 2.71 -11.49 10.43
N ASN A 39 1.57 -10.85 10.29
CA ASN A 39 0.61 -11.09 9.21
C ASN A 39 0.50 -9.94 8.22
N VAL A 40 1.03 -8.77 8.54
CA VAL A 40 0.87 -7.56 7.75
C VAL A 40 2.16 -6.77 7.65
N SER A 41 2.42 -6.29 6.44
CA SER A 41 3.48 -5.33 6.15
C SER A 41 2.96 -4.12 5.42
N MET A 42 3.72 -3.04 5.51
CA MET A 42 3.53 -1.83 4.69
C MET A 42 4.78 -1.56 3.87
N GLN A 43 4.57 -0.91 2.73
CA GLN A 43 5.63 -0.38 1.89
C GLN A 43 5.42 1.12 1.70
N PHE A 44 6.53 1.83 1.59
CA PHE A 44 6.54 3.27 1.35
C PHE A 44 7.55 3.60 0.26
N GLN A 45 7.22 4.56 -0.60
CA GLN A 45 8.18 5.23 -1.49
C GLN A 45 8.00 6.73 -1.35
N PHE A 46 9.06 7.46 -1.63
CA PHE A 46 9.09 8.92 -1.53
C PHE A 46 9.63 9.49 -2.84
N ILE A 47 9.22 10.69 -3.18
CA ILE A 47 9.60 11.38 -4.41
C ILE A 47 10.18 12.76 -4.11
N ASN A 48 11.16 13.15 -4.90
CA ASN A 48 11.65 14.51 -4.94
C ASN A 48 11.01 15.28 -6.09
N ILE A 49 10.11 16.18 -5.76
CA ILE A 49 9.42 17.06 -6.72
C ILE A 49 10.04 18.48 -6.75
N THR A 50 11.15 18.71 -6.07
CA THR A 50 11.83 20.00 -6.05
C THR A 50 12.71 20.21 -7.27
N ASP A 51 13.20 21.42 -7.47
CA ASP A 51 14.09 21.76 -8.58
C ASP A 51 15.56 21.39 -8.35
N SER A 52 15.90 20.78 -7.21
CA SER A 52 17.26 20.40 -6.81
C SER A 52 17.30 19.01 -6.19
N ASN A 53 18.48 18.46 -6.01
CA ASN A 53 18.66 17.27 -5.21
C ASN A 53 18.36 17.57 -3.74
N ILE A 54 17.68 16.65 -3.07
CA ILE A 54 17.36 16.70 -1.65
C ILE A 54 17.79 15.41 -0.96
N THR A 55 17.72 15.37 0.37
CA THR A 55 17.89 14.10 1.09
C THR A 55 16.60 13.29 1.12
N GLU A 56 16.69 11.98 1.32
CA GLU A 56 15.51 11.12 1.43
C GLU A 56 14.58 11.54 2.58
N SER A 57 15.14 12.08 3.66
CA SER A 57 14.35 12.61 4.79
C SER A 57 13.40 13.76 4.39
N GLU A 58 13.78 14.54 3.38
CA GLU A 58 13.02 15.69 2.86
C GLU A 58 12.01 15.29 1.76
N ALA A 59 12.17 14.10 1.18
CA ALA A 59 11.31 13.63 0.09
C ALA A 59 9.86 13.39 0.53
N LEU A 60 8.91 13.68 -0.36
CA LEU A 60 7.48 13.54 -0.12
C LEU A 60 7.03 12.09 -0.33
N LEU A 61 6.04 11.66 0.44
CA LEU A 61 5.44 10.35 0.27
C LEU A 61 4.70 10.26 -1.06
N SER A 62 5.11 9.34 -1.94
CA SER A 62 4.49 9.10 -3.25
C SER A 62 3.70 7.79 -3.33
N TYR A 63 4.05 6.83 -2.48
CA TYR A 63 3.41 5.51 -2.51
C TYR A 63 3.31 4.91 -1.11
N VAL A 64 2.14 4.36 -0.82
CA VAL A 64 1.88 3.53 0.36
C VAL A 64 1.18 2.26 -0.08
N ARG A 65 1.65 1.12 0.40
CA ARG A 65 1.01 -0.17 0.23
C ARG A 65 0.87 -0.87 1.57
N TRP A 66 -0.34 -1.31 1.88
CA TRP A 66 -0.63 -2.26 2.96
C TRP A 66 -0.96 -3.61 2.34
N TYR A 67 -0.39 -4.69 2.85
CA TYR A 67 -0.66 -6.02 2.32
C TYR A 67 -0.53 -7.10 3.38
N ALA A 68 -1.36 -8.15 3.23
CA ALA A 68 -1.32 -9.33 4.07
C ALA A 68 -0.18 -10.27 3.62
N LEU A 69 0.59 -10.79 4.59
CA LEU A 69 1.75 -11.64 4.34
C LEU A 69 1.38 -13.11 4.07
N HIS A 70 0.31 -13.59 4.68
CA HIS A 70 -0.12 -14.99 4.64
C HIS A 70 -1.50 -15.11 3.98
N VAL A 71 -1.55 -14.90 2.67
CA VAL A 71 -2.77 -15.09 1.90
C VAL A 71 -2.92 -16.59 1.63
N PRO A 72 -4.08 -17.21 1.93
CA PRO A 72 -4.36 -18.59 1.54
C PRO A 72 -4.17 -18.77 0.04
N GLN A 73 -3.38 -19.75 -0.37
CA GLN A 73 -3.25 -20.11 -1.77
C GLN A 73 -4.38 -21.08 -2.17
N SER A 74 -4.45 -21.43 -3.46
CA SER A 74 -5.53 -22.17 -4.10
C SER A 74 -5.92 -23.53 -3.47
N ASP A 75 -5.13 -24.07 -2.57
CA ASP A 75 -5.47 -25.22 -1.75
C ASP A 75 -6.27 -24.76 -0.52
N TYR A 76 -7.48 -24.28 -0.79
CA TYR A 76 -8.38 -23.68 0.18
C TYR A 76 -8.69 -24.64 1.32
N ASP A 77 -8.33 -24.22 2.53
CA ASP A 77 -8.69 -24.87 3.78
C ASP A 77 -9.48 -23.84 4.63
N GLU A 78 -10.70 -24.18 5.03
CA GLU A 78 -11.54 -23.29 5.85
C GLU A 78 -10.86 -22.83 7.15
N SER A 79 -9.99 -23.68 7.73
CA SER A 79 -9.25 -23.34 8.94
C SER A 79 -8.25 -22.22 8.70
N ARG A 80 -7.56 -22.22 7.55
CA ARG A 80 -6.62 -21.16 7.15
C ARG A 80 -7.31 -19.84 6.83
N ASN A 81 -8.54 -19.91 6.34
CA ASN A 81 -9.33 -18.72 6.09
C ASN A 81 -9.80 -18.04 7.36
N ALA A 82 -10.22 -18.81 8.34
CA ALA A 82 -10.58 -18.27 9.64
C ALA A 82 -9.36 -17.59 10.28
N GLU A 83 -8.20 -18.23 10.25
CA GLU A 83 -6.93 -17.68 10.71
C GLU A 83 -6.55 -16.41 9.96
N PHE A 84 -6.66 -16.42 8.62
CA PHE A 84 -6.37 -15.24 7.80
C PHE A 84 -7.29 -14.07 8.12
N SER A 85 -8.60 -14.31 8.28
CA SER A 85 -9.57 -13.28 8.65
C SER A 85 -9.29 -12.71 10.04
N GLU A 86 -8.91 -13.54 11.00
CA GLU A 86 -8.53 -13.13 12.33
C GLU A 86 -7.24 -12.29 12.32
N ASN A 87 -6.27 -12.70 11.51
CA ASN A 87 -5.01 -12.01 11.32
C ASN A 87 -5.19 -10.64 10.66
N ILE A 88 -6.02 -10.53 9.62
CA ILE A 88 -6.39 -9.24 9.02
C ILE A 88 -7.11 -8.36 10.03
N SER A 89 -8.05 -8.90 10.79
CA SER A 89 -8.78 -8.16 11.83
C SER A 89 -7.86 -7.69 12.95
N SER A 90 -6.85 -8.48 13.28
CA SER A 90 -5.82 -8.10 14.25
C SER A 90 -4.92 -6.98 13.71
N ALA A 91 -4.50 -7.08 12.45
CA ALA A 91 -3.69 -6.06 11.79
C ALA A 91 -4.42 -4.72 11.64
N ALA A 92 -5.74 -4.75 11.48
CA ALA A 92 -6.57 -3.54 11.42
C ALA A 92 -6.56 -2.72 12.73
N LYS A 93 -6.12 -3.29 13.84
CA LYS A 93 -5.96 -2.55 15.10
C LYS A 93 -4.75 -1.63 15.07
N ASP A 94 -3.75 -1.99 14.29
CA ASP A 94 -2.48 -1.25 14.18
C ASP A 94 -2.49 -0.25 13.01
N VAL A 95 -3.46 -0.39 12.08
CA VAL A 95 -3.64 0.51 10.94
C VAL A 95 -5.11 0.91 10.84
N CYS A 96 -5.38 2.21 10.94
CA CYS A 96 -6.75 2.73 10.90
C CYS A 96 -7.17 3.01 9.45
N PHE A 97 -8.19 2.29 8.98
CA PHE A 97 -8.85 2.54 7.71
C PHE A 97 -10.19 3.25 7.94
N SER A 98 -10.61 4.08 7.00
CA SER A 98 -11.93 4.72 7.01
C SER A 98 -13.08 3.78 6.58
N PHE A 99 -12.76 2.56 6.24
CA PHE A 99 -13.69 1.51 5.81
C PHE A 99 -13.33 0.16 6.47
N PRO A 100 -14.26 -0.79 6.58
CA PRO A 100 -13.97 -2.10 7.17
C PRO A 100 -13.09 -2.94 6.22
N LEU A 101 -12.13 -3.68 6.78
CA LEU A 101 -11.32 -4.64 6.01
C LEU A 101 -12.12 -5.87 5.51
N THR A 102 -13.37 -5.99 5.93
CA THR A 102 -14.34 -6.96 5.39
C THR A 102 -15.02 -6.48 4.10
N LEU A 103 -14.60 -5.31 3.58
CA LEU A 103 -15.08 -4.78 2.31
C LEU A 103 -14.85 -5.80 1.19
N THR A 104 -15.92 -6.14 0.45
CA THR A 104 -15.83 -7.02 -0.72
C THR A 104 -15.63 -6.21 -2.00
N LYS A 105 -15.13 -6.86 -3.05
CA LYS A 105 -15.00 -6.26 -4.38
C LYS A 105 -16.34 -5.71 -4.89
N GLU A 106 -17.42 -6.47 -4.72
CA GLU A 106 -18.76 -6.07 -5.14
C GLU A 106 -19.24 -4.82 -4.42
N GLN A 107 -19.05 -4.75 -3.09
CA GLN A 107 -19.41 -3.55 -2.31
C GLN A 107 -18.62 -2.31 -2.73
N LEU A 108 -17.35 -2.49 -3.09
CA LEU A 108 -16.52 -1.40 -3.58
C LEU A 108 -17.02 -0.86 -4.92
N LEU A 109 -17.35 -1.76 -5.86
CA LEU A 109 -17.89 -1.41 -7.18
C LEU A 109 -19.27 -0.76 -7.11
N GLU A 110 -20.16 -1.24 -6.25
CA GLU A 110 -21.50 -0.68 -6.06
C GLU A 110 -21.48 0.75 -5.51
N ASN A 111 -20.51 1.07 -4.68
CA ASN A 111 -20.41 2.36 -4.01
C ASN A 111 -19.66 3.42 -4.81
N ASN A 112 -19.07 3.07 -5.95
CA ASN A 112 -18.31 4.03 -6.74
C ASN A 112 -18.36 3.77 -8.24
N ASN A 113 -19.10 4.61 -8.94
CA ASN A 113 -19.29 4.54 -10.39
C ASN A 113 -18.03 4.88 -11.23
N ASN A 114 -16.97 5.36 -10.59
CA ASN A 114 -15.71 5.74 -11.26
C ASN A 114 -14.62 4.69 -11.09
N ALA A 115 -14.92 3.57 -10.41
CA ALA A 115 -14.00 2.45 -10.31
C ALA A 115 -13.82 1.77 -11.67
N THR A 116 -12.58 1.52 -12.03
CA THR A 116 -12.26 0.66 -13.16
C THR A 116 -11.92 -0.72 -12.61
N GLU A 117 -12.69 -1.73 -12.99
CA GLU A 117 -12.33 -3.11 -12.71
C GLU A 117 -11.11 -3.46 -13.56
N PHE A 118 -10.02 -3.79 -12.91
CA PHE A 118 -8.78 -4.12 -13.58
C PHE A 118 -8.49 -5.60 -13.43
N ASN A 119 -8.50 -6.28 -14.60
CA ASN A 119 -7.89 -7.58 -14.84
C ASN A 119 -8.41 -8.75 -13.99
N ASP A 120 -9.17 -9.63 -14.60
CA ASP A 120 -9.65 -10.91 -14.04
C ASP A 120 -8.53 -11.76 -13.41
N ASN A 121 -7.26 -11.54 -13.80
CA ASN A 121 -6.12 -12.27 -13.27
C ASN A 121 -5.73 -11.86 -11.85
N PHE A 122 -5.94 -10.61 -11.45
CA PHE A 122 -5.51 -10.10 -10.13
C PHE A 122 -6.67 -9.88 -9.15
N ASN A 123 -7.91 -9.98 -9.60
CA ASN A 123 -9.10 -9.69 -8.79
C ASN A 123 -8.98 -8.33 -8.07
N SER A 124 -8.64 -7.29 -8.81
CA SER A 124 -8.39 -5.94 -8.29
C SER A 124 -9.39 -4.92 -8.81
N VAL A 125 -9.57 -3.86 -8.03
CA VAL A 125 -10.33 -2.66 -8.40
C VAL A 125 -9.41 -1.46 -8.26
N GLU A 126 -9.36 -0.62 -9.28
CA GLU A 126 -8.48 0.53 -9.33
C GLU A 126 -9.23 1.82 -9.63
N TYR A 127 -8.74 2.90 -9.05
CA TYR A 127 -9.11 4.28 -9.33
C TYR A 127 -7.86 5.01 -9.74
N LYS A 128 -7.78 5.43 -10.99
CA LYS A 128 -6.57 6.07 -11.52
C LYS A 128 -6.88 7.44 -12.09
N ILE A 129 -5.92 8.32 -11.89
CA ILE A 129 -5.84 9.64 -12.52
C ILE A 129 -4.44 9.75 -13.10
N ASP A 130 -4.35 9.92 -14.41
CA ASP A 130 -3.08 10.10 -15.11
C ASP A 130 -2.38 11.36 -14.58
N SER A 131 -1.08 11.25 -14.30
CA SER A 131 -0.27 12.44 -14.01
C SER A 131 0.06 13.15 -15.32
N GLU A 132 -0.08 14.48 -15.33
CA GLU A 132 0.30 15.31 -16.49
C GLU A 132 1.83 15.51 -16.60
N VAL A 133 2.57 15.26 -15.52
CA VAL A 133 3.98 15.61 -15.38
C VAL A 133 4.89 14.38 -15.36
N TYR A 134 4.42 13.30 -14.73
CA TYR A 134 5.21 12.08 -14.53
C TYR A 134 4.65 10.93 -15.35
N MET A 135 5.53 10.01 -15.72
CA MET A 135 5.11 8.73 -16.34
C MET A 135 4.58 7.82 -15.24
N GLY A 136 3.26 7.85 -15.02
CA GLY A 136 2.57 7.04 -14.01
C GLY A 136 1.24 7.65 -13.61
N ASP A 137 0.53 6.94 -12.74
CA ASP A 137 -0.82 7.31 -12.32
C ASP A 137 -0.86 7.59 -10.82
N SER A 138 -1.66 8.57 -10.43
CA SER A 138 -2.13 8.71 -9.05
C SER A 138 -3.38 7.88 -8.85
N GLY A 139 -3.55 7.27 -7.67
CA GLY A 139 -4.80 6.54 -7.45
C GLY A 139 -4.76 5.56 -6.29
N TYR A 140 -5.79 4.76 -6.26
CA TYR A 140 -6.01 3.70 -5.27
C TYR A 140 -6.13 2.38 -6.00
N SER A 141 -5.52 1.33 -5.46
CA SER A 141 -5.73 -0.05 -5.90
C SER A 141 -6.11 -0.91 -4.70
N PHE A 142 -7.13 -1.74 -4.90
CA PHE A 142 -7.62 -2.73 -3.94
C PHE A 142 -7.50 -4.10 -4.57
N GLU A 143 -6.75 -4.99 -3.98
CA GLU A 143 -6.60 -6.36 -4.47
C GLU A 143 -7.26 -7.34 -3.50
N PHE A 144 -8.07 -8.25 -4.06
CA PHE A 144 -8.84 -9.25 -3.31
C PHE A 144 -8.28 -10.65 -3.53
N ASN A 145 -8.44 -11.51 -2.55
CA ASN A 145 -8.19 -12.93 -2.71
C ASN A 145 -9.23 -13.53 -3.64
N LYS A 146 -8.80 -14.28 -4.67
CA LYS A 146 -9.68 -14.85 -5.69
C LYS A 146 -10.66 -15.91 -5.15
N ASP A 147 -10.25 -16.63 -4.11
CA ASP A 147 -11.01 -17.76 -3.59
C ASP A 147 -11.97 -17.33 -2.48
N THR A 148 -11.65 -16.24 -1.78
CA THR A 148 -12.41 -15.80 -0.59
C THR A 148 -13.05 -14.44 -0.71
N ASP A 149 -12.73 -13.71 -1.76
CA ASP A 149 -13.16 -12.32 -2.00
C ASP A 149 -12.76 -11.34 -0.88
N GLN A 150 -11.83 -11.75 -0.01
CA GLN A 150 -11.32 -10.92 1.06
C GLN A 150 -10.26 -9.95 0.56
N LEU A 151 -10.33 -8.73 1.03
CA LEU A 151 -9.31 -7.71 0.77
C LEU A 151 -7.96 -8.17 1.34
N LYS A 152 -6.93 -8.21 0.50
CA LYS A 152 -5.57 -8.64 0.87
C LYS A 152 -4.52 -7.56 0.72
N GLU A 153 -4.81 -6.54 -0.08
CA GLU A 153 -3.87 -5.47 -0.38
C GLU A 153 -4.60 -4.16 -0.71
N ILE A 154 -4.03 -3.07 -0.26
CA ILE A 154 -4.44 -1.72 -0.62
C ILE A 154 -3.19 -0.94 -0.96
N SER A 155 -3.18 -0.25 -2.08
CA SER A 155 -2.12 0.70 -2.39
C SER A 155 -2.68 2.06 -2.78
N ILE A 156 -1.92 3.08 -2.47
CA ILE A 156 -2.20 4.47 -2.79
C ILE A 156 -0.95 5.02 -3.44
N SER A 157 -1.08 5.56 -4.65
CA SER A 157 -0.03 6.28 -5.34
C SER A 157 -0.42 7.75 -5.50
N TRP A 158 0.57 8.62 -5.40
CA TRP A 158 0.40 10.03 -5.67
C TRP A 158 1.59 10.55 -6.46
N LEU A 159 1.30 11.05 -7.64
CA LEU A 159 2.25 11.73 -8.52
C LEU A 159 1.64 13.08 -8.90
N PRO A 160 2.33 14.20 -8.69
CA PRO A 160 1.83 15.54 -8.98
C PRO A 160 1.65 15.81 -10.47
#